data_f1a99ba157bd95e01fde38cb0956b938
#
_entry.id   f1a99ba157bd95e01fde38cb0956b938
#
_cell.length_a   1.000
_cell.length_b   1.000
_cell.length_c   1.000
_cell.angle_alpha   90.00
_cell.angle_beta   90.00
_cell.angle_gamma   90.00
#
_symmetry.space_group_name_H-M   'P 1'
#
loop_
_entity.id
_entity.type
_entity.pdbx_description
1 polymer ?
#
loop_
_entity_poly.entity_id
_entity_poly.type
_entity_poly.pdbx_seq_one_letter_code
_entity_poly.pdbx_strand_id
1 'polypeptide(L)'
;MTTAVPAITSVSAAPAPGARLKMHREGPVLVLTLSNPTARNAINPSVYRAAAKAMRATSGFRTVRAIVLCGEGEHFSGGGDLRRLARQRKLPASEQHGHIGALHEWIMAIQEAPQPVIAAVEGAAMGGGFSLSLACDLIVAAEDAKFAMSYVNVGLSPDGGGTDSLVRALPPQAALEMLLDGTACTAGRLYELGVVNKVVPHGEACATALAWAQQLARGPFEVQARIKQLVYSARGRSRREQLEAERESFLASLYGDESGERIKEFLSPRKKQETSEEGPAT
;
A
#
# COMPACT_ATOMS: atom_id res chain seq x y z
N MET A 1 -10.82 33.03 2.53
CA MET A 1 -11.07 32.67 1.12
C MET A 1 -10.96 31.17 1.02
N THR A 2 -12.09 30.49 0.96
CA THR A 2 -12.21 29.02 0.96
C THR A 2 -12.04 28.55 -0.49
N THR A 3 -10.84 28.07 -0.84
CA THR A 3 -10.61 27.46 -2.14
C THR A 3 -11.33 26.12 -2.20
N ALA A 4 -12.37 26.04 -3.00
CA ALA A 4 -13.13 24.83 -3.26
C ALA A 4 -12.20 23.76 -3.87
N VAL A 5 -12.14 22.59 -3.23
CA VAL A 5 -11.48 21.40 -3.75
C VAL A 5 -12.24 20.98 -5.02
N PRO A 6 -11.57 20.78 -6.16
CA PRO A 6 -12.26 20.25 -7.33
C PRO A 6 -12.80 18.86 -7.00
N ALA A 7 -14.10 18.67 -7.16
CA ALA A 7 -14.74 17.37 -7.09
C ALA A 7 -14.05 16.45 -8.10
N ILE A 8 -13.46 15.33 -7.61
CA ILE A 8 -12.99 14.26 -8.49
C ILE A 8 -14.27 13.59 -9.02
N THR A 9 -14.83 14.18 -10.08
CA THR A 9 -15.94 13.61 -10.83
C THR A 9 -15.44 12.29 -11.42
N SER A 10 -16.20 11.22 -11.20
CA SER A 10 -16.04 9.94 -11.86
C SER A 10 -16.05 10.16 -13.38
N VAL A 11 -14.88 10.14 -14.02
CA VAL A 11 -14.79 10.14 -15.47
C VAL A 11 -15.14 8.75 -15.94
N SER A 12 -16.42 8.51 -16.19
CA SER A 12 -16.92 7.37 -16.94
C SER A 12 -16.69 7.63 -18.42
N ALA A 13 -15.51 7.28 -18.93
CA ALA A 13 -15.31 7.08 -20.34
C ALA A 13 -15.62 5.61 -20.67
N ALA A 14 -16.35 5.35 -21.77
CA ALA A 14 -16.70 4.03 -22.25
C ALA A 14 -15.50 3.08 -22.34
N PRO A 15 -15.67 1.79 -22.04
CA PRO A 15 -14.58 0.89 -21.78
C PRO A 15 -13.80 0.51 -23.05
N ALA A 16 -12.61 1.11 -23.23
CA ALA A 16 -11.60 0.48 -24.07
C ALA A 16 -11.08 -0.79 -23.37
N PRO A 17 -10.84 -1.90 -24.08
CA PRO A 17 -10.31 -3.13 -23.49
C PRO A 17 -8.91 -2.87 -22.94
N GLY A 18 -8.71 -3.05 -21.63
CA GLY A 18 -7.40 -2.89 -21.00
C GLY A 18 -7.46 -2.58 -19.50
N ALA A 19 -6.33 -2.69 -18.85
CA ALA A 19 -6.17 -2.38 -17.43
C ALA A 19 -6.48 -0.92 -17.12
N ARG A 20 -7.20 -0.67 -16.03
CA ARG A 20 -7.61 0.66 -15.56
C ARG A 20 -7.36 0.80 -14.07
N LEU A 21 -7.26 2.04 -13.63
CA LEU A 21 -7.31 2.39 -12.23
C LEU A 21 -8.66 3.05 -11.94
N LYS A 22 -9.46 2.42 -11.08
CA LYS A 22 -10.65 3.06 -10.52
C LYS A 22 -10.25 3.76 -9.22
N MET A 23 -10.87 4.89 -8.94
CA MET A 23 -10.57 5.69 -7.76
C MET A 23 -11.87 6.21 -7.16
N HIS A 24 -12.01 6.04 -5.86
CA HIS A 24 -13.11 6.67 -5.11
C HIS A 24 -12.65 7.01 -3.69
N ARG A 25 -13.43 7.80 -2.99
CA ARG A 25 -13.17 8.16 -1.60
C ARG A 25 -14.23 7.59 -0.67
N GLU A 26 -13.76 7.04 0.45
CA GLU A 26 -14.61 6.69 1.58
C GLU A 26 -14.19 7.51 2.80
N GLY A 27 -14.85 8.66 2.96
CA GLY A 27 -14.44 9.64 3.96
C GLY A 27 -13.01 10.12 3.75
N PRO A 28 -12.10 9.91 4.73
CA PRO A 28 -10.69 10.31 4.65
C PRO A 28 -9.80 9.28 3.91
N VAL A 29 -10.35 8.19 3.40
CA VAL A 29 -9.60 7.13 2.72
C VAL A 29 -9.77 7.24 1.21
N LEU A 30 -8.66 7.23 0.47
CA LEU A 30 -8.65 7.05 -0.98
C LEU A 30 -8.53 5.56 -1.30
N VAL A 31 -9.46 5.02 -2.06
CA VAL A 31 -9.40 3.64 -2.54
C VAL A 31 -8.98 3.63 -4.01
N LEU A 32 -7.90 2.93 -4.30
CA LEU A 32 -7.36 2.69 -5.63
C LEU A 32 -7.62 1.23 -6.01
N THR A 33 -8.42 1.00 -7.05
CA THR A 33 -8.77 -0.36 -7.48
C THR A 33 -8.18 -0.68 -8.86
N LEU A 34 -7.35 -1.70 -8.92
CA LEU A 34 -6.85 -2.26 -10.17
C LEU A 34 -7.99 -2.98 -10.88
N SER A 35 -8.32 -2.57 -12.10
CA SER A 35 -9.49 -3.08 -12.83
C SER A 35 -9.08 -3.64 -14.20
N ASN A 36 -8.97 -4.95 -14.26
CA ASN A 36 -8.81 -5.77 -15.45
C ASN A 36 -9.09 -7.24 -15.08
N PRO A 37 -10.29 -7.56 -14.54
CA PRO A 37 -10.55 -8.85 -13.90
C PRO A 37 -10.39 -10.04 -14.87
N THR A 38 -10.71 -9.88 -16.14
CA THR A 38 -10.52 -10.93 -17.19
C THR A 38 -9.06 -11.29 -17.43
N ALA A 39 -8.11 -10.44 -17.02
CA ALA A 39 -6.68 -10.70 -17.08
C ALA A 39 -6.05 -10.70 -15.67
N ARG A 40 -6.80 -11.10 -14.64
CA ARG A 40 -6.37 -11.11 -13.21
C ARG A 40 -5.73 -9.79 -12.78
N ASN A 41 -6.32 -8.69 -13.19
CA ASN A 41 -5.83 -7.34 -12.92
C ASN A 41 -4.37 -7.12 -13.34
N ALA A 42 -3.96 -7.69 -14.48
CA ALA A 42 -2.67 -7.41 -15.07
C ALA A 42 -2.51 -5.91 -15.31
N ILE A 43 -1.37 -5.37 -14.89
CA ILE A 43 -1.07 -3.94 -14.86
C ILE A 43 -0.23 -3.51 -16.07
N ASN A 44 -0.32 -2.23 -16.41
CA ASN A 44 0.38 -1.66 -17.56
C ASN A 44 0.82 -0.20 -17.29
N PRO A 45 1.65 0.41 -18.17
CA PRO A 45 2.16 1.76 -17.95
C PRO A 45 1.10 2.87 -17.81
N SER A 46 -0.11 2.69 -18.35
CA SER A 46 -1.18 3.70 -18.16
C SER A 46 -1.70 3.68 -16.73
N VAL A 47 -1.84 2.49 -16.12
CA VAL A 47 -2.21 2.31 -14.72
C VAL A 47 -1.11 2.88 -13.81
N TYR A 48 0.17 2.59 -14.10
CA TYR A 48 1.30 3.10 -13.32
C TYR A 48 1.30 4.62 -13.23
N ARG A 49 1.21 5.29 -14.39
CA ARG A 49 1.16 6.76 -14.46
C ARG A 49 -0.07 7.36 -13.78
N ALA A 50 -1.23 6.74 -13.95
CA ALA A 50 -2.47 7.20 -13.32
C ALA A 50 -2.38 7.11 -11.79
N ALA A 51 -1.86 5.99 -11.26
CA ALA A 51 -1.72 5.77 -9.83
C ALA A 51 -0.68 6.71 -9.21
N ALA A 52 0.50 6.84 -9.80
CA ALA A 52 1.53 7.76 -9.33
C ALA A 52 1.01 9.21 -9.31
N LYS A 53 0.30 9.63 -10.37
CA LYS A 53 -0.32 10.95 -10.43
C LYS A 53 -1.37 11.17 -9.33
N ALA A 54 -2.26 10.18 -9.12
CA ALA A 54 -3.29 10.26 -8.10
C ALA A 54 -2.68 10.38 -6.69
N MET A 55 -1.66 9.57 -6.38
CA MET A 55 -1.00 9.58 -5.08
C MET A 55 -0.27 10.91 -4.82
N ARG A 56 0.50 11.40 -5.79
CA ARG A 56 1.17 12.71 -5.69
C ARG A 56 0.18 13.86 -5.55
N ALA A 57 -0.96 13.81 -6.23
CA ALA A 57 -2.00 14.82 -6.09
C ALA A 57 -2.62 14.87 -4.69
N THR A 58 -2.63 13.74 -3.96
CA THR A 58 -3.19 13.68 -2.60
C THR A 58 -2.18 14.01 -1.50
N SER A 59 -0.88 13.99 -1.81
CA SER A 59 0.19 14.23 -0.82
C SER A 59 0.11 15.63 -0.16
N GLY A 60 -0.41 16.63 -0.89
CA GLY A 60 -0.63 17.98 -0.36
C GLY A 60 -1.97 18.20 0.36
N PHE A 61 -2.89 17.22 0.33
CA PHE A 61 -4.23 17.39 0.88
C PHE A 61 -4.43 16.60 2.17
N ARG A 62 -4.55 17.30 3.29
CA ARG A 62 -4.89 16.70 4.61
C ARG A 62 -6.27 16.00 4.63
N THR A 63 -7.06 16.14 3.59
CA THR A 63 -8.37 15.49 3.46
C THR A 63 -8.31 14.02 3.09
N VAL A 64 -7.18 13.54 2.51
CA VAL A 64 -6.88 12.12 2.32
C VAL A 64 -5.85 11.74 3.38
N ARG A 65 -6.20 10.84 4.28
CA ARG A 65 -5.39 10.48 5.45
C ARG A 65 -4.87 9.05 5.41
N ALA A 66 -5.43 8.21 4.55
CA ALA A 66 -4.95 6.86 4.28
C ALA A 66 -5.33 6.45 2.85
N ILE A 67 -4.62 5.47 2.30
CA ILE A 67 -4.84 4.94 0.95
C ILE A 67 -4.99 3.42 1.05
N VAL A 68 -5.99 2.85 0.37
CA VAL A 68 -6.14 1.40 0.18
C VAL A 68 -5.93 1.09 -1.30
N LEU A 69 -5.11 0.08 -1.58
CA LEU A 69 -4.89 -0.46 -2.91
C LEU A 69 -5.44 -1.88 -2.98
N CYS A 70 -6.39 -2.15 -3.87
CA CYS A 70 -7.02 -3.45 -4.05
C CYS A 70 -7.17 -3.83 -5.52
N GLY A 71 -7.53 -5.08 -5.79
CA GLY A 71 -7.91 -5.58 -7.11
C GLY A 71 -9.43 -5.68 -7.25
N GLU A 72 -9.95 -5.53 -8.47
CA GLU A 72 -11.36 -5.80 -8.78
C GLU A 72 -11.61 -7.31 -8.91
N GLY A 73 -12.63 -7.82 -8.22
CA GLY A 73 -12.99 -9.24 -8.24
C GLY A 73 -12.03 -10.11 -7.43
N GLU A 74 -11.74 -11.31 -7.93
CA GLU A 74 -11.10 -12.40 -7.18
C GLU A 74 -9.58 -12.25 -6.96
N HIS A 75 -8.92 -11.31 -7.62
CA HIS A 75 -7.46 -11.22 -7.58
C HIS A 75 -6.96 -9.80 -7.34
N PHE A 76 -5.88 -9.68 -6.59
CA PHE A 76 -5.18 -8.41 -6.46
C PHE A 76 -4.53 -8.00 -7.78
N SER A 77 -3.53 -8.75 -8.26
CA SER A 77 -2.91 -8.53 -9.57
C SER A 77 -2.06 -9.72 -10.01
N GLY A 78 -2.27 -10.15 -11.26
CA GLY A 78 -1.40 -11.12 -11.93
C GLY A 78 -0.05 -10.56 -12.40
N GLY A 79 0.24 -9.29 -12.09
CA GLY A 79 1.48 -8.63 -12.48
C GLY A 79 1.44 -7.98 -13.87
N GLY A 80 2.57 -7.97 -14.57
CA GLY A 80 2.68 -7.36 -15.88
C GLY A 80 1.91 -8.13 -16.96
N ASP A 81 1.32 -7.41 -17.91
CA ASP A 81 0.65 -8.03 -19.07
C ASP A 81 1.69 -8.69 -19.99
N LEU A 82 1.82 -10.03 -19.89
CA LEU A 82 2.77 -10.83 -20.68
C LEU A 82 2.50 -10.75 -22.19
N ARG A 83 1.23 -10.61 -22.61
CA ARG A 83 0.89 -10.45 -24.04
C ARG A 83 1.42 -9.12 -24.57
N ARG A 84 1.33 -8.07 -23.77
CA ARG A 84 1.95 -6.78 -24.08
C ARG A 84 3.46 -6.89 -24.12
N LEU A 85 4.10 -7.49 -23.12
CA LEU A 85 5.55 -7.70 -23.07
C LEU A 85 6.05 -8.48 -24.27
N ALA A 86 5.37 -9.55 -24.68
CA ALA A 86 5.73 -10.34 -25.87
C ALA A 86 5.73 -9.49 -27.16
N ARG A 87 4.74 -8.61 -27.33
CA ARG A 87 4.72 -7.66 -28.46
C ARG A 87 5.84 -6.63 -28.38
N GLN A 88 6.11 -6.12 -27.20
CA GLN A 88 7.10 -5.07 -26.97
C GLN A 88 8.56 -5.54 -27.07
N ARG A 89 8.84 -6.85 -27.01
CA ARG A 89 10.18 -7.39 -27.28
C ARG A 89 10.74 -6.98 -28.66
N LYS A 90 9.87 -6.57 -29.59
CA LYS A 90 10.23 -6.10 -30.93
C LYS A 90 10.50 -4.62 -31.01
N LEU A 91 10.25 -3.89 -29.94
CA LEU A 91 10.46 -2.44 -29.86
C LEU A 91 11.86 -2.11 -29.29
N PRO A 92 12.36 -0.90 -29.51
CA PRO A 92 13.61 -0.46 -28.91
C PRO A 92 13.61 -0.56 -27.39
N ALA A 93 14.72 -0.95 -26.78
CA ALA A 93 14.86 -1.06 -25.34
C ALA A 93 14.53 0.24 -24.59
N SER A 94 14.74 1.40 -25.22
CA SER A 94 14.39 2.72 -24.66
C SER A 94 12.91 2.88 -24.34
N GLU A 95 12.01 2.28 -25.10
CA GLU A 95 10.58 2.32 -24.79
C GLU A 95 10.26 1.49 -23.54
N GLN A 96 10.88 0.32 -23.41
CA GLN A 96 10.74 -0.51 -22.22
C GLN A 96 11.29 0.18 -20.98
N HIS A 97 12.43 0.86 -21.10
CA HIS A 97 13.01 1.67 -20.02
C HIS A 97 12.00 2.69 -19.49
N GLY A 98 11.30 3.41 -20.39
CA GLY A 98 10.24 4.35 -20.00
C GLY A 98 9.03 3.69 -19.33
N HIS A 99 8.68 2.47 -19.72
CA HIS A 99 7.58 1.72 -19.11
C HIS A 99 7.92 1.23 -17.71
N ILE A 100 9.13 0.69 -17.52
CA ILE A 100 9.64 0.26 -16.22
C ILE A 100 9.79 1.48 -15.31
N GLY A 101 10.34 2.59 -15.83
CA GLY A 101 10.43 3.84 -15.10
C GLY A 101 9.08 4.33 -14.56
N ALA A 102 8.00 4.20 -15.33
CA ALA A 102 6.66 4.55 -14.86
C ALA A 102 6.17 3.67 -13.69
N LEU A 103 6.55 2.39 -13.64
CA LEU A 103 6.29 1.53 -12.48
C LEU A 103 7.11 2.00 -11.27
N HIS A 104 8.40 2.27 -11.46
CA HIS A 104 9.26 2.78 -10.38
C HIS A 104 8.73 4.08 -9.79
N GLU A 105 8.27 5.02 -10.64
CA GLU A 105 7.63 6.25 -10.18
C GLU A 105 6.38 6.00 -9.30
N TRP A 106 5.61 4.96 -9.60
CA TRP A 106 4.48 4.59 -8.74
C TRP A 106 4.94 3.98 -7.42
N ILE A 107 5.94 3.07 -7.44
CA ILE A 107 6.53 2.51 -6.22
C ILE A 107 7.07 3.62 -5.32
N MET A 108 7.82 4.57 -5.89
CA MET A 108 8.32 5.73 -5.14
C MET A 108 7.18 6.58 -4.58
N ALA A 109 6.12 6.83 -5.37
CA ALA A 109 4.96 7.59 -4.89
C ALA A 109 4.23 6.91 -3.72
N ILE A 110 4.23 5.56 -3.64
CA ILE A 110 3.71 4.81 -2.50
C ILE A 110 4.56 5.06 -1.25
N GLN A 111 5.88 4.94 -1.37
CA GLN A 111 6.81 5.07 -0.24
C GLN A 111 6.93 6.51 0.26
N GLU A 112 6.88 7.49 -0.65
CA GLU A 112 6.98 8.93 -0.35
C GLU A 112 5.66 9.53 0.12
N ALA A 113 4.52 8.87 -0.11
CA ALA A 113 3.21 9.37 0.35
C ALA A 113 3.22 9.57 1.87
N PRO A 114 2.78 10.74 2.38
CA PRO A 114 2.65 10.94 3.81
C PRO A 114 1.54 10.08 4.43
N GLN A 115 0.60 9.61 3.62
CA GLN A 115 -0.46 8.70 4.02
C GLN A 115 0.06 7.27 4.19
N PRO A 116 -0.41 6.51 5.18
CA PRO A 116 -0.25 5.06 5.17
C PRO A 116 -1.00 4.45 3.97
N VAL A 117 -0.32 3.52 3.28
CA VAL A 117 -0.84 2.79 2.12
C VAL A 117 -0.99 1.32 2.49
N ILE A 118 -2.20 0.79 2.36
CA ILE A 118 -2.53 -0.60 2.70
C ILE A 118 -2.88 -1.36 1.42
N ALA A 119 -2.15 -2.45 1.14
CA ALA A 119 -2.55 -3.41 0.12
C ALA A 119 -3.61 -4.37 0.68
N ALA A 120 -4.72 -4.52 -0.03
CA ALA A 120 -5.76 -5.52 0.24
C ALA A 120 -5.68 -6.61 -0.82
N VAL A 121 -5.18 -7.79 -0.45
CA VAL A 121 -4.82 -8.85 -1.39
C VAL A 121 -5.82 -9.99 -1.32
N GLU A 122 -6.65 -10.09 -2.34
CA GLU A 122 -7.45 -11.28 -2.63
C GLU A 122 -6.75 -12.15 -3.67
N GLY A 123 -6.92 -13.45 -3.60
CA GLY A 123 -6.46 -14.41 -4.59
C GLY A 123 -4.98 -14.26 -4.97
N ALA A 124 -4.67 -13.77 -6.17
CA ALA A 124 -3.30 -13.76 -6.68
C ALA A 124 -2.64 -12.38 -6.62
N ALA A 125 -1.40 -12.35 -6.09
CA ALA A 125 -0.43 -11.25 -6.21
C ALA A 125 0.86 -11.82 -6.83
N MET A 126 1.03 -11.70 -8.16
CA MET A 126 2.09 -12.36 -8.91
C MET A 126 3.05 -11.38 -9.56
N GLY A 127 4.34 -11.67 -9.57
CA GLY A 127 5.37 -10.84 -10.20
C GLY A 127 5.26 -9.38 -9.80
N GLY A 128 5.04 -8.46 -10.76
CA GLY A 128 4.82 -7.04 -10.49
C GLY A 128 3.66 -6.73 -9.54
N GLY A 129 2.66 -7.60 -9.44
CA GLY A 129 1.59 -7.49 -8.44
C GLY A 129 2.09 -7.75 -7.03
N PHE A 130 2.97 -8.73 -6.83
CA PHE A 130 3.59 -8.95 -5.53
C PHE A 130 4.59 -7.84 -5.21
N SER A 131 5.44 -7.40 -6.16
CA SER A 131 6.30 -6.23 -5.95
C SER A 131 5.50 -4.99 -5.52
N LEU A 132 4.33 -4.77 -6.12
CA LEU A 132 3.45 -3.66 -5.80
C LEU A 132 2.86 -3.77 -4.38
N SER A 133 2.41 -4.97 -3.96
CA SER A 133 1.91 -5.16 -2.59
C SER A 133 3.01 -4.96 -1.54
N LEU A 134 4.25 -5.40 -1.84
CA LEU A 134 5.42 -5.18 -0.98
C LEU A 134 5.86 -3.71 -0.89
N ALA A 135 5.52 -2.89 -1.87
CA ALA A 135 5.79 -1.46 -1.83
C ALA A 135 4.84 -0.70 -0.89
N CYS A 136 3.67 -1.27 -0.59
CA CYS A 136 2.74 -0.71 0.38
C CYS A 136 3.28 -0.83 1.81
N ASP A 137 2.83 0.06 2.70
CA ASP A 137 3.28 0.08 4.09
C ASP A 137 2.77 -1.11 4.90
N LEU A 138 1.56 -1.57 4.56
CA LEU A 138 0.85 -2.63 5.26
C LEU A 138 0.14 -3.54 4.25
N ILE A 139 0.00 -4.83 4.60
CA ILE A 139 -0.68 -5.83 3.76
C ILE A 139 -1.74 -6.56 4.58
N VAL A 140 -2.98 -6.53 4.09
CA VAL A 140 -4.07 -7.41 4.52
C VAL A 140 -4.30 -8.41 3.39
N ALA A 141 -4.29 -9.71 3.70
CA ALA A 141 -4.44 -10.76 2.69
C ALA A 141 -5.54 -11.75 3.07
N ALA A 142 -6.29 -12.22 2.08
CA ALA A 142 -7.17 -13.36 2.25
C ALA A 142 -6.36 -14.63 2.58
N GLU A 143 -6.92 -15.54 3.37
CA GLU A 143 -6.25 -16.78 3.81
C GLU A 143 -5.82 -17.70 2.66
N ASP A 144 -6.57 -17.68 1.56
CA ASP A 144 -6.30 -18.42 0.34
C ASP A 144 -5.42 -17.66 -0.66
N ALA A 145 -5.05 -16.41 -0.36
CA ALA A 145 -4.22 -15.60 -1.25
C ALA A 145 -2.84 -16.22 -1.48
N LYS A 146 -2.36 -16.08 -2.73
CA LYS A 146 -1.08 -16.60 -3.20
C LYS A 146 -0.19 -15.46 -3.71
N PHE A 147 1.06 -15.53 -3.32
CA PHE A 147 2.07 -14.55 -3.66
C PHE A 147 3.25 -15.25 -4.35
N ALA A 148 3.74 -14.74 -5.47
CA ALA A 148 4.91 -15.31 -6.13
C ALA A 148 5.75 -14.27 -6.85
N MET A 149 7.07 -14.37 -6.75
CA MET A 149 8.01 -13.65 -7.61
C MET A 149 8.18 -14.41 -8.93
N SER A 150 7.08 -14.58 -9.66
CA SER A 150 6.95 -15.45 -10.84
C SER A 150 7.73 -14.99 -12.08
N TYR A 151 8.58 -13.99 -11.99
CA TYR A 151 9.41 -13.48 -13.09
C TYR A 151 10.31 -14.56 -13.69
N VAL A 152 10.97 -15.35 -12.84
CA VAL A 152 11.88 -16.41 -13.23
C VAL A 152 11.19 -17.45 -14.14
N ASN A 153 9.90 -17.72 -13.93
CA ASN A 153 9.11 -18.68 -14.71
C ASN A 153 8.94 -18.26 -16.18
N VAL A 154 9.19 -17.00 -16.49
CA VAL A 154 9.14 -16.47 -17.86
C VAL A 154 10.50 -15.90 -18.31
N GLY A 155 11.58 -16.25 -17.60
CA GLY A 155 12.95 -15.86 -17.94
C GLY A 155 13.24 -14.38 -17.73
N LEU A 156 12.56 -13.73 -16.78
CA LEU A 156 12.78 -12.32 -16.42
C LEU A 156 13.34 -12.19 -15.00
N SER A 157 14.10 -11.13 -14.76
CA SER A 157 14.45 -10.68 -13.42
C SER A 157 13.34 -9.81 -12.83
N PRO A 158 13.20 -9.73 -11.50
CA PRO A 158 12.24 -8.88 -10.83
C PRO A 158 12.42 -7.39 -11.15
N ASP A 159 11.29 -6.66 -11.19
CA ASP A 159 11.22 -5.21 -11.25
C ASP A 159 10.33 -4.65 -10.11
N GLY A 160 10.04 -3.35 -10.14
CA GLY A 160 9.17 -2.71 -9.13
C GLY A 160 9.68 -2.81 -7.70
N GLY A 161 11.00 -2.97 -7.48
CA GLY A 161 11.60 -3.03 -6.16
C GLY A 161 11.38 -4.34 -5.41
N GLY A 162 10.90 -5.41 -6.07
CA GLY A 162 10.58 -6.68 -5.41
C GLY A 162 11.77 -7.32 -4.70
N THR A 163 12.98 -7.24 -5.28
CA THR A 163 14.21 -7.74 -4.65
C THR A 163 14.57 -6.94 -3.39
N ASP A 164 14.56 -5.61 -3.48
CA ASP A 164 14.86 -4.73 -2.34
C ASP A 164 13.87 -4.93 -1.20
N SER A 165 12.57 -4.97 -1.51
CA SER A 165 11.51 -5.15 -0.51
C SER A 165 11.63 -6.49 0.22
N LEU A 166 11.88 -7.60 -0.50
CA LEU A 166 12.04 -8.92 0.13
C LEU A 166 13.29 -8.99 1.00
N VAL A 167 14.43 -8.50 0.54
CA VAL A 167 15.67 -8.50 1.33
C VAL A 167 15.57 -7.59 2.56
N ARG A 168 14.73 -6.57 2.51
CA ARG A 168 14.43 -5.72 3.67
C ARG A 168 13.56 -6.40 4.71
N ALA A 169 12.63 -7.23 4.26
CA ALA A 169 11.66 -7.90 5.12
C ALA A 169 12.14 -9.27 5.64
N LEU A 170 12.99 -9.96 4.90
CA LEU A 170 13.34 -11.36 5.13
C LEU A 170 14.85 -11.58 5.25
N PRO A 171 15.29 -12.68 5.91
CA PRO A 171 16.65 -13.17 5.76
C PRO A 171 16.97 -13.45 4.27
N PRO A 172 18.21 -13.19 3.81
CA PRO A 172 18.58 -13.33 2.40
C PRO A 172 18.23 -14.69 1.79
N GLN A 173 18.31 -15.78 2.54
CA GLN A 173 17.99 -17.14 2.08
C GLN A 173 16.49 -17.28 1.75
N ALA A 174 15.62 -16.77 2.61
CA ALA A 174 14.18 -16.81 2.37
C ALA A 174 13.76 -15.90 1.19
N ALA A 175 14.41 -14.76 1.04
CA ALA A 175 14.21 -13.88 -0.12
C ALA A 175 14.68 -14.57 -1.42
N LEU A 176 15.87 -15.22 -1.40
CA LEU A 176 16.41 -15.94 -2.56
C LEU A 176 15.54 -17.14 -2.93
N GLU A 177 15.03 -17.91 -1.98
CA GLU A 177 14.08 -18.99 -2.22
C GLU A 177 12.90 -18.49 -3.05
N MET A 178 12.21 -17.42 -2.61
CA MET A 178 11.05 -16.88 -3.32
C MET A 178 11.40 -16.33 -4.72
N LEU A 179 12.60 -15.71 -4.84
CA LEU A 179 13.02 -15.06 -6.09
C LEU A 179 13.52 -16.07 -7.14
N LEU A 180 14.21 -17.12 -6.72
CA LEU A 180 14.81 -18.12 -7.64
C LEU A 180 13.83 -19.24 -7.97
N ASP A 181 12.98 -19.60 -7.04
CA ASP A 181 12.01 -20.69 -7.21
C ASP A 181 10.76 -20.23 -7.98
N GLY A 182 10.35 -18.98 -7.77
CA GLY A 182 9.17 -18.39 -8.41
C GLY A 182 7.86 -19.12 -8.11
N THR A 183 7.85 -20.03 -7.12
CA THR A 183 6.66 -20.74 -6.66
C THR A 183 5.78 -19.86 -5.79
N ALA A 184 4.50 -20.23 -5.69
CA ALA A 184 3.56 -19.47 -4.92
C ALA A 184 3.71 -19.73 -3.41
N CYS A 185 3.85 -18.66 -2.63
CA CYS A 185 3.81 -18.65 -1.19
C CYS A 185 2.40 -18.31 -0.69
N THR A 186 1.97 -18.87 0.44
CA THR A 186 0.66 -18.59 1.05
C THR A 186 0.67 -17.31 1.88
N ALA A 187 -0.51 -16.70 2.06
CA ALA A 187 -0.68 -15.57 2.98
C ALA A 187 -0.26 -15.93 4.42
N GLY A 188 -0.60 -17.11 4.90
CA GLY A 188 -0.19 -17.60 6.23
C GLY A 188 1.32 -17.67 6.39
N ARG A 189 2.04 -18.19 5.39
CA ARG A 189 3.51 -18.23 5.43
C ARG A 189 4.12 -16.83 5.46
N LEU A 190 3.60 -15.89 4.67
CA LEU A 190 4.08 -14.51 4.67
C LEU A 190 3.72 -13.77 5.97
N TYR A 191 2.62 -14.14 6.61
CA TYR A 191 2.25 -13.64 7.94
C TYR A 191 3.24 -14.11 9.02
N GLU A 192 3.57 -15.40 9.04
CA GLU A 192 4.60 -15.97 9.93
C GLU A 192 5.97 -15.29 9.74
N LEU A 193 6.31 -14.93 8.50
CA LEU A 193 7.54 -14.23 8.16
C LEU A 193 7.49 -12.70 8.41
N GLY A 194 6.35 -12.17 8.87
CA GLY A 194 6.19 -10.74 9.16
C GLY A 194 6.03 -9.83 7.93
N VAL A 195 5.75 -10.41 6.75
CA VAL A 195 5.50 -9.66 5.50
C VAL A 195 4.05 -9.24 5.39
N VAL A 196 3.10 -10.14 5.70
CA VAL A 196 1.67 -9.86 5.77
C VAL A 196 1.31 -9.47 7.19
N ASN A 197 0.55 -8.40 7.36
CA ASN A 197 0.16 -7.89 8.69
C ASN A 197 -1.10 -8.54 9.23
N LYS A 198 -2.05 -8.89 8.36
CA LYS A 198 -3.31 -9.54 8.74
C LYS A 198 -3.70 -10.56 7.69
N VAL A 199 -4.14 -11.74 8.16
CA VAL A 199 -4.79 -12.76 7.35
C VAL A 199 -6.25 -12.83 7.73
N VAL A 200 -7.15 -12.80 6.74
CA VAL A 200 -8.60 -12.72 6.92
C VAL A 200 -9.31 -13.75 6.01
N PRO A 201 -10.57 -14.09 6.27
CA PRO A 201 -11.34 -14.95 5.38
C PRO A 201 -11.38 -14.42 3.94
N HIS A 202 -11.58 -15.34 2.98
CA HIS A 202 -11.76 -14.98 1.57
C HIS A 202 -12.87 -13.93 1.37
N GLY A 203 -12.59 -12.91 0.56
CA GLY A 203 -13.50 -11.81 0.27
C GLY A 203 -13.48 -10.66 1.29
N GLU A 204 -12.76 -10.78 2.40
CA GLU A 204 -12.75 -9.78 3.48
C GLU A 204 -11.54 -8.84 3.46
N ALA A 205 -10.55 -9.06 2.58
CA ALA A 205 -9.32 -8.28 2.62
C ALA A 205 -9.56 -6.79 2.37
N CYS A 206 -10.41 -6.44 1.40
CA CYS A 206 -10.69 -5.04 1.07
C CYS A 206 -11.47 -4.34 2.22
N ALA A 207 -12.48 -4.98 2.78
CA ALA A 207 -13.27 -4.43 3.89
C ALA A 207 -12.40 -4.23 5.15
N THR A 208 -11.56 -5.21 5.47
CA THR A 208 -10.62 -5.14 6.61
C THR A 208 -9.57 -4.05 6.41
N ALA A 209 -9.00 -3.94 5.21
CA ALA A 209 -8.03 -2.89 4.89
C ALA A 209 -8.66 -1.49 4.98
N LEU A 210 -9.89 -1.33 4.51
CA LEU A 210 -10.64 -0.08 4.61
C LEU A 210 -10.92 0.30 6.06
N ALA A 211 -11.40 -0.63 6.87
CA ALA A 211 -11.64 -0.40 8.30
C ALA A 211 -10.35 0.00 9.03
N TRP A 212 -9.23 -0.66 8.70
CA TRP A 212 -7.92 -0.31 9.26
C TRP A 212 -7.43 1.06 8.78
N ALA A 213 -7.60 1.38 7.49
CA ALA A 213 -7.28 2.69 6.94
C ALA A 213 -8.09 3.81 7.62
N GLN A 214 -9.39 3.59 7.87
CA GLN A 214 -10.25 4.51 8.61
C GLN A 214 -9.80 4.69 10.06
N GLN A 215 -9.35 3.62 10.72
CA GLN A 215 -8.76 3.69 12.05
C GLN A 215 -7.47 4.52 12.06
N LEU A 216 -6.55 4.26 11.13
CA LEU A 216 -5.31 5.03 10.98
C LEU A 216 -5.59 6.51 10.66
N ALA A 217 -6.59 6.78 9.85
CA ALA A 217 -6.99 8.14 9.49
C ALA A 217 -7.48 9.00 10.68
N ARG A 218 -7.87 8.40 11.80
CA ARG A 218 -8.18 9.10 13.06
C ARG A 218 -6.92 9.47 13.87
N GLY A 219 -5.80 8.87 13.51
CA GLY A 219 -4.52 9.10 14.17
C GLY A 219 -3.90 10.47 13.86
N PRO A 220 -2.77 10.82 14.47
CA PRO A 220 -2.04 12.06 14.23
C PRO A 220 -1.32 12.00 12.88
N PHE A 221 -1.89 12.60 11.86
CA PHE A 221 -1.44 12.48 10.47
C PHE A 221 0.04 12.85 10.28
N GLU A 222 0.45 14.00 10.80
CA GLU A 222 1.84 14.47 10.66
C GLU A 222 2.84 13.54 11.38
N VAL A 223 2.43 12.98 12.52
CA VAL A 223 3.26 12.03 13.26
C VAL A 223 3.38 10.71 12.51
N GLN A 224 2.27 10.20 11.95
CA GLN A 224 2.29 8.99 11.11
C GLN A 224 3.17 9.16 9.87
N ALA A 225 3.08 10.32 9.21
CA ALA A 225 3.94 10.64 8.06
C ALA A 225 5.43 10.65 8.44
N ARG A 226 5.79 11.26 9.57
CA ARG A 226 7.17 11.26 10.10
C ARG A 226 7.66 9.86 10.46
N ILE A 227 6.82 9.04 11.12
CA ILE A 227 7.15 7.64 11.45
C ILE A 227 7.46 6.87 10.17
N LYS A 228 6.60 6.96 9.15
CA LYS A 228 6.82 6.32 7.86
C LYS A 228 8.14 6.74 7.23
N GLN A 229 8.42 8.04 7.17
CA GLN A 229 9.66 8.58 6.64
C GLN A 229 10.90 8.08 7.42
N LEU A 230 10.84 8.03 8.76
CA LEU A 230 11.92 7.50 9.60
C LEU A 230 12.20 6.03 9.29
N VAL A 231 11.15 5.21 9.14
CA VAL A 231 11.27 3.78 8.83
C VAL A 231 11.92 3.55 7.46
N TYR A 232 11.44 4.23 6.42
CA TYR A 232 12.00 4.05 5.06
C TYR A 232 13.44 4.54 4.94
N SER A 233 13.81 5.60 5.64
CA SER A 233 15.16 6.17 5.58
C SER A 233 16.17 5.50 6.53
N ALA A 234 15.72 4.70 7.50
CA ALA A 234 16.58 4.11 8.54
C ALA A 234 17.74 3.27 7.98
N ARG A 235 17.50 2.51 6.91
CA ARG A 235 18.54 1.62 6.33
C ARG A 235 19.62 2.33 5.51
N GLY A 236 19.35 3.56 5.07
CA GLY A 236 20.32 4.38 4.37
C GLY A 236 21.17 5.26 5.30
N ARG A 237 20.91 5.21 6.62
CA ARG A 237 21.57 6.02 7.64
C ARG A 237 22.44 5.18 8.57
N SER A 238 23.53 5.78 9.03
CA SER A 238 24.22 5.26 10.21
C SER A 238 23.31 5.35 11.45
N ARG A 239 23.62 4.59 12.50
CA ARG A 239 22.85 4.66 13.76
C ARG A 239 22.82 6.10 14.33
N ARG A 240 23.92 6.83 14.23
CA ARG A 240 24.01 8.21 14.72
C ARG A 240 23.09 9.14 13.95
N GLU A 241 23.09 9.07 12.63
CA GLU A 241 22.19 9.86 11.77
C GLU A 241 20.73 9.52 12.00
N GLN A 242 20.41 8.24 12.23
CA GLN A 242 19.03 7.82 12.52
C GLN A 242 18.55 8.38 13.87
N LEU A 243 19.36 8.27 14.93
CA LEU A 243 19.02 8.84 16.25
C LEU A 243 18.84 10.37 16.19
N GLU A 244 19.64 11.05 15.36
CA GLU A 244 19.49 12.48 15.13
C GLU A 244 18.17 12.80 14.42
N ALA A 245 17.84 12.06 13.36
CA ALA A 245 16.57 12.22 12.64
C ALA A 245 15.34 11.92 13.52
N GLU A 246 15.43 10.92 14.39
CA GLU A 246 14.39 10.61 15.38
C GLU A 246 14.24 11.75 16.39
N ARG A 247 15.33 12.32 16.87
CA ARG A 247 15.31 13.48 17.79
C ARG A 247 14.59 14.67 17.16
N GLU A 248 14.98 15.05 15.94
CA GLU A 248 14.35 16.16 15.22
C GLU A 248 12.86 15.91 14.98
N SER A 249 12.52 14.69 14.56
CA SER A 249 11.13 14.28 14.35
C SER A 249 10.30 14.29 15.63
N PHE A 250 10.88 13.82 16.75
CA PHE A 250 10.25 13.84 18.06
C PHE A 250 9.98 15.27 18.54
N LEU A 251 10.97 16.16 18.45
CA LEU A 251 10.83 17.55 18.84
C LEU A 251 9.77 18.27 17.99
N ALA A 252 9.80 18.06 16.66
CA ALA A 252 8.79 18.62 15.77
C ALA A 252 7.38 18.12 16.09
N SER A 253 7.25 16.90 16.62
CA SER A 253 5.96 16.35 17.06
C SER A 253 5.56 16.88 18.44
N LEU A 254 6.49 16.93 19.40
CA LEU A 254 6.24 17.36 20.78
C LEU A 254 5.72 18.81 20.85
N TYR A 255 6.29 19.69 20.04
CA TYR A 255 5.89 21.09 20.01
C TYR A 255 4.75 21.40 19.02
N GLY A 256 4.18 20.39 18.37
CA GLY A 256 3.01 20.54 17.53
C GLY A 256 1.72 20.61 18.35
N ASP A 257 0.73 21.36 17.86
CA ASP A 257 -0.57 21.55 18.54
C ASP A 257 -1.29 20.24 18.83
N GLU A 258 -1.28 19.31 17.85
CA GLU A 258 -1.97 18.03 17.95
C GLU A 258 -1.43 17.16 19.10
N SER A 259 -0.11 17.16 19.34
CA SER A 259 0.47 16.40 20.46
C SER A 259 0.10 16.99 21.80
N GLY A 260 0.07 18.32 21.92
CA GLY A 260 -0.35 19.02 23.13
C GLY A 260 -1.78 18.68 23.56
N GLU A 261 -2.71 18.65 22.59
CA GLU A 261 -4.09 18.26 22.82
C GLU A 261 -4.22 16.78 23.23
N ARG A 262 -3.57 15.87 22.50
CA ARG A 262 -3.59 14.43 22.79
C ARG A 262 -2.96 14.07 24.14
N ILE A 263 -1.88 14.75 24.55
CA ILE A 263 -1.25 14.56 25.86
C ILE A 263 -2.23 15.01 26.96
N LYS A 264 -2.89 16.15 26.80
CA LYS A 264 -3.90 16.63 27.76
C LYS A 264 -5.07 15.65 27.87
N GLU A 265 -5.57 15.15 26.73
CA GLU A 265 -6.65 14.17 26.71
C GLU A 265 -6.24 12.86 27.41
N PHE A 266 -5.03 12.36 27.14
CA PHE A 266 -4.49 11.14 27.78
C PHE A 266 -4.33 11.27 29.30
N LEU A 267 -3.90 12.45 29.77
CA LEU A 267 -3.70 12.75 31.20
C LEU A 267 -5.02 13.09 31.92
N SER A 268 -6.09 13.36 31.18
CA SER A 268 -7.39 13.66 31.79
C SER A 268 -7.99 12.41 32.44
N PRO A 269 -8.55 12.51 33.68
CA PRO A 269 -9.14 11.36 34.35
C PRO A 269 -10.26 10.78 33.48
N ARG A 270 -10.18 9.49 33.15
CA ARG A 270 -11.29 8.77 32.49
C ARG A 270 -12.50 8.85 33.41
N LYS A 271 -13.60 9.46 32.98
CA LYS A 271 -14.89 9.32 33.66
C LYS A 271 -15.18 7.82 33.77
N LYS A 272 -15.26 7.33 35.04
CA LYS A 272 -15.76 5.97 35.28
C LYS A 272 -17.15 5.88 34.64
N GLN A 273 -17.33 4.96 33.69
CA GLN A 273 -18.66 4.53 33.29
C GLN A 273 -19.32 3.97 34.53
N GLU A 274 -20.31 4.67 35.08
CA GLU A 274 -21.22 4.13 36.08
C GLU A 274 -21.96 2.97 35.41
N THR A 275 -21.56 1.76 35.76
CA THR A 275 -22.40 0.57 35.58
C THR A 275 -23.60 0.78 36.45
N SER A 276 -24.72 1.16 35.85
CA SER A 276 -26.04 1.08 36.50
C SER A 276 -26.37 -0.40 36.70
N GLU A 277 -25.97 -0.93 37.84
CA GLU A 277 -26.59 -2.15 38.40
C GLU A 277 -28.00 -1.79 38.84
N GLU A 278 -28.96 -1.97 37.95
CA GLU A 278 -30.35 -2.13 38.40
C GLU A 278 -30.45 -3.53 39.04
N GLY A 279 -30.44 -3.54 40.35
CA GLY A 279 -30.76 -4.73 41.15
C GLY A 279 -32.20 -5.18 40.93
N PRO A 280 -32.49 -6.49 41.02
CA PRO A 280 -33.84 -7.00 40.86
C PRO A 280 -34.72 -6.54 42.05
N ALA A 281 -35.82 -5.84 41.74
CA ALA A 281 -36.88 -5.61 42.68
C ALA A 281 -37.58 -6.93 42.95
N THR A 282 -37.69 -7.27 44.23
CA THR A 282 -38.46 -8.34 44.83
C THR A 282 -39.92 -8.30 44.44
#